data_50c16217b28cc5dea96510f9755b531a
#
_entry.id   50c16217b28cc5dea96510f9755b531a
#
_cell.length_a   1.000
_cell.length_b   1.000
_cell.length_c   1.000
_cell.angle_alpha   90.00
_cell.angle_beta   90.00
_cell.angle_gamma   90.00
#
_symmetry.space_group_name_H-M   'P 1'
#
loop_
_entity.id
_entity.type
_entity.pdbx_description
1 polymer ?
#
loop_
_entity_poly.entity_id
_entity_poly.type
_entity_poly.pdbx_seq_one_letter_code
_entity_poly.pdbx_strand_id
1 'polypeptide(L)'
;MTSRLVALLRREDGFGPVETAIAVTAVILLIPLMIAFGRMAKANTSVDAAAFMAARAASISRTGGEAQGAADAVAAAQLAQDGVSCANRSVSVDTSGFGTEPGQTALVAVSVTCRAELGDLPVPGMPSTKAFTGQYTSVIDTYRGRS
;
A
#
# COMPACT_ATOMS: atom_id res chain seq x y z
N MET A 1 -26.28 -25.08 32.67
CA MET A 1 -24.95 -25.00 32.04
C MET A 1 -24.28 -23.61 32.21
N THR A 2 -25.02 -22.59 32.57
CA THR A 2 -24.52 -21.21 32.71
C THR A 2 -23.75 -20.92 34.02
N SER A 3 -24.00 -21.66 35.09
CA SER A 3 -23.36 -21.45 36.38
C SER A 3 -21.86 -21.81 36.48
N ARG A 4 -21.37 -22.70 35.62
CA ARG A 4 -19.94 -23.09 35.62
C ARG A 4 -19.03 -22.10 34.90
N LEU A 5 -19.55 -21.39 33.91
CA LEU A 5 -18.81 -20.37 33.18
C LEU A 5 -18.56 -19.11 34.04
N VAL A 6 -19.55 -18.75 34.89
CA VAL A 6 -19.41 -17.63 35.82
C VAL A 6 -18.42 -17.93 36.96
N ALA A 7 -18.32 -19.20 37.38
CA ALA A 7 -17.36 -19.63 38.39
C ALA A 7 -15.89 -19.63 37.89
N LEU A 8 -15.66 -19.84 36.59
CA LEU A 8 -14.34 -19.78 35.97
C LEU A 8 -13.83 -18.34 35.84
N LEU A 9 -14.74 -17.38 35.67
CA LEU A 9 -14.40 -15.94 35.61
C LEU A 9 -14.20 -15.34 37.01
N ARG A 10 -14.55 -16.04 38.07
CA ARG A 10 -14.46 -15.61 39.49
C ARG A 10 -13.30 -16.25 40.24
N ARG A 11 -12.35 -16.86 39.56
CA ARG A 11 -11.09 -17.27 40.15
C ARG A 11 -10.14 -16.08 40.22
N GLU A 12 -10.43 -15.19 41.14
CA GLU A 12 -9.55 -14.09 41.58
C GLU A 12 -8.44 -14.63 42.49
N ASP A 13 -7.81 -15.73 42.12
CA ASP A 13 -6.70 -16.30 42.85
C ASP A 13 -5.40 -15.60 42.40
N GLY A 14 -5.08 -14.47 43.03
CA GLY A 14 -3.70 -14.03 43.15
C GLY A 14 -3.13 -13.13 42.05
N PHE A 15 -3.94 -12.51 41.20
CA PHE A 15 -3.44 -11.41 40.36
C PHE A 15 -3.20 -10.17 41.23
N GLY A 16 -1.99 -10.05 41.76
CA GLY A 16 -1.59 -8.90 42.56
C GLY A 16 -1.64 -7.60 41.73
N PRO A 17 -1.80 -6.45 42.35
CA PRO A 17 -1.91 -5.15 41.64
C PRO A 17 -0.72 -4.86 40.72
N VAL A 18 0.43 -5.44 41.02
CA VAL A 18 1.66 -5.32 40.18
C VAL A 18 1.51 -6.06 38.86
N GLU A 19 0.94 -7.26 38.86
CA GLU A 19 0.75 -8.08 37.66
C GLU A 19 -0.27 -7.43 36.72
N THR A 20 -1.35 -6.88 37.25
CA THR A 20 -2.32 -6.10 36.51
C THR A 20 -1.69 -4.84 35.89
N ALA A 21 -0.85 -4.12 36.63
CA ALA A 21 -0.16 -2.95 36.14
C ALA A 21 0.78 -3.27 34.96
N ILE A 22 1.52 -4.38 35.04
CA ILE A 22 2.39 -4.84 33.95
C ILE A 22 1.56 -5.23 32.72
N ALA A 23 0.48 -5.99 32.92
CA ALA A 23 -0.39 -6.42 31.83
C ALA A 23 -1.04 -5.23 31.10
N VAL A 24 -1.55 -4.26 31.83
CA VAL A 24 -2.15 -3.03 31.26
C VAL A 24 -1.10 -2.24 30.47
N THR A 25 0.09 -2.08 31.02
CA THR A 25 1.18 -1.37 30.33
C THR A 25 1.57 -2.08 29.02
N ALA A 26 1.67 -3.41 29.04
CA ALA A 26 1.96 -4.19 27.85
C ALA A 26 0.87 -4.01 26.76
N VAL A 27 -0.40 -4.03 27.14
CA VAL A 27 -1.52 -3.82 26.20
C VAL A 27 -1.48 -2.41 25.60
N ILE A 28 -1.24 -1.38 26.41
CA ILE A 28 -1.13 0.01 25.93
C ILE A 28 0.00 0.16 24.90
N LEU A 29 1.11 -0.56 25.05
CA LEU A 29 2.21 -0.53 24.09
C LEU A 29 1.94 -1.36 22.83
N LEU A 30 1.21 -2.46 22.94
CA LEU A 30 0.90 -3.34 21.80
C LEU A 30 -0.12 -2.74 20.84
N ILE A 31 -1.13 -2.02 21.33
CA ILE A 31 -2.18 -1.44 20.47
C ILE A 31 -1.59 -0.49 19.41
N PRO A 32 -0.80 0.54 19.75
CA PRO A 32 -0.23 1.43 18.72
C PRO A 32 0.71 0.71 17.76
N LEU A 33 1.41 -0.31 18.23
CA LEU A 33 2.27 -1.13 17.38
C LEU A 33 1.45 -1.90 16.32
N MET A 34 0.33 -2.52 16.71
CA MET A 34 -0.58 -3.19 15.77
C MET A 34 -1.17 -2.22 14.75
N ILE A 35 -1.56 -1.02 15.17
CA ILE A 35 -2.06 0.02 14.27
C ILE A 35 -0.97 0.44 13.27
N ALA A 36 0.27 0.60 13.72
CA ALA A 36 1.40 0.97 12.87
C ALA A 36 1.64 -0.08 11.78
N PHE A 37 1.69 -1.36 12.15
CA PHE A 37 1.85 -2.45 11.18
C PHE A 37 0.67 -2.53 10.19
N GLY A 38 -0.55 -2.35 10.66
CA GLY A 38 -1.75 -2.32 9.82
C GLY A 38 -1.70 -1.19 8.78
N ARG A 39 -1.25 0.01 9.17
CA ARG A 39 -1.07 1.14 8.25
C ARG A 39 0.04 0.88 7.23
N MET A 40 1.16 0.28 7.64
CA MET A 40 2.23 -0.09 6.72
C MET A 40 1.78 -1.14 5.70
N ALA A 41 1.08 -2.17 6.14
CA ALA A 41 0.54 -3.20 5.26
C ALA A 41 -0.45 -2.60 4.26
N LYS A 42 -1.35 -1.73 4.72
CA LYS A 42 -2.30 -1.02 3.86
C LYS A 42 -1.57 -0.16 2.82
N ALA A 43 -0.59 0.65 3.22
CA ALA A 43 0.16 1.51 2.31
C ALA A 43 0.87 0.69 1.23
N ASN A 44 1.50 -0.44 1.60
CA ASN A 44 2.13 -1.34 0.64
C ASN A 44 1.15 -1.89 -0.39
N THR A 45 0.02 -2.45 0.08
CA THR A 45 -1.02 -3.02 -0.80
C THR A 45 -1.62 -1.95 -1.72
N SER A 46 -1.84 -0.73 -1.22
CA SER A 46 -2.38 0.37 -2.02
C SER A 46 -1.40 0.84 -3.11
N VAL A 47 -0.10 0.85 -2.82
CA VAL A 47 0.93 1.20 -3.82
C VAL A 47 1.03 0.12 -4.90
N ASP A 48 0.94 -1.16 -4.54
CA ASP A 48 0.90 -2.27 -5.50
C ASP A 48 -0.35 -2.19 -6.39
N ALA A 49 -1.53 -1.92 -5.80
CA ALA A 49 -2.77 -1.72 -6.55
C ALA A 49 -2.67 -0.51 -7.50
N ALA A 50 -2.07 0.59 -7.05
CA ALA A 50 -1.85 1.78 -7.87
C ALA A 50 -0.94 1.47 -9.06
N ALA A 51 0.15 0.69 -8.87
CA ALA A 51 1.03 0.26 -9.95
C ALA A 51 0.31 -0.64 -10.98
N PHE A 52 -0.52 -1.57 -10.50
CA PHE A 52 -1.34 -2.42 -11.37
C PHE A 52 -2.30 -1.60 -12.24
N MET A 53 -3.07 -0.70 -11.62
CA MET A 53 -4.06 0.13 -12.33
C MET A 53 -3.37 1.12 -13.28
N ALA A 54 -2.23 1.69 -12.87
CA ALA A 54 -1.43 2.59 -13.70
C ALA A 54 -0.84 1.86 -14.92
N ALA A 55 -0.32 0.64 -14.77
CA ALA A 55 0.19 -0.16 -15.88
C ALA A 55 -0.91 -0.52 -16.89
N ARG A 56 -2.11 -0.82 -16.39
CA ARG A 56 -3.26 -1.05 -17.26
C ARG A 56 -3.66 0.21 -18.02
N ALA A 57 -3.70 1.37 -17.37
CA ALA A 57 -3.97 2.64 -18.02
C ALA A 57 -2.90 2.99 -19.07
N ALA A 58 -1.62 2.79 -18.73
CA ALA A 58 -0.52 2.99 -19.66
C ALA A 58 -0.64 2.09 -20.88
N SER A 59 -1.01 0.82 -20.71
CA SER A 59 -1.07 -0.17 -21.79
C SER A 59 -2.14 0.14 -22.86
N ILE A 60 -3.15 0.91 -22.53
CA ILE A 60 -4.20 1.36 -23.47
C ILE A 60 -3.91 2.75 -24.07
N SER A 61 -2.84 3.45 -23.69
CA SER A 61 -2.45 4.75 -24.26
C SER A 61 -1.84 4.59 -25.67
N ARG A 62 -1.94 5.58 -26.53
CA ARG A 62 -1.45 5.50 -27.91
C ARG A 62 0.04 5.81 -28.04
N THR A 63 0.54 6.67 -27.20
CA THR A 63 1.92 7.13 -27.19
C THR A 63 2.55 6.97 -25.80
N GLY A 64 3.87 6.91 -25.75
CA GLY A 64 4.59 6.85 -24.47
C GLY A 64 4.34 8.05 -23.56
N GLY A 65 4.15 9.25 -24.14
CA GLY A 65 3.81 10.45 -23.37
C GLY A 65 2.42 10.39 -22.74
N GLU A 66 1.41 9.92 -23.50
CA GLU A 66 0.06 9.68 -22.95
C GLU A 66 0.09 8.60 -21.87
N ALA A 67 0.88 7.52 -22.09
CA ALA A 67 1.03 6.45 -21.12
C ALA A 67 1.57 6.95 -19.77
N GLN A 68 2.58 7.82 -19.79
CA GLN A 68 3.11 8.43 -18.58
C GLN A 68 2.07 9.29 -17.85
N GLY A 69 1.33 10.13 -18.58
CA GLY A 69 0.28 10.98 -18.02
C GLY A 69 -0.89 10.17 -17.45
N ALA A 70 -1.36 9.15 -18.18
CA ALA A 70 -2.44 8.27 -17.74
C ALA A 70 -2.04 7.46 -16.49
N ALA A 71 -0.82 6.93 -16.47
CA ALA A 71 -0.30 6.20 -15.32
C ALA A 71 -0.23 7.07 -14.07
N ASP A 72 0.27 8.31 -14.20
CA ASP A 72 0.37 9.22 -13.05
C ASP A 72 -1.01 9.63 -12.51
N ALA A 73 -1.96 9.94 -13.38
CA ALA A 73 -3.32 10.30 -13.00
C ALA A 73 -4.03 9.16 -12.27
N VAL A 74 -3.93 7.93 -12.80
CA VAL A 74 -4.59 6.75 -12.22
C VAL A 74 -3.94 6.36 -10.90
N ALA A 75 -2.60 6.39 -10.81
CA ALA A 75 -1.90 6.11 -9.56
C ALA A 75 -2.28 7.11 -8.46
N ALA A 76 -2.41 8.40 -8.81
CA ALA A 76 -2.86 9.44 -7.90
C ALA A 76 -4.28 9.17 -7.37
N ALA A 77 -5.21 8.88 -8.28
CA ALA A 77 -6.60 8.61 -7.94
C ALA A 77 -6.74 7.38 -7.04
N GLN A 78 -6.02 6.28 -7.36
CA GLN A 78 -6.06 5.05 -6.58
C GLN A 78 -5.56 5.26 -5.15
N LEU A 79 -4.39 5.91 -4.98
CA LEU A 79 -3.84 6.20 -3.66
C LEU A 79 -4.76 7.11 -2.83
N ALA A 80 -5.40 8.09 -3.48
CA ALA A 80 -6.37 8.97 -2.83
C ALA A 80 -7.63 8.21 -2.38
N GLN A 81 -8.17 7.32 -3.21
CA GLN A 81 -9.32 6.47 -2.86
C GLN A 81 -9.01 5.56 -1.65
N ASP A 82 -7.81 5.02 -1.60
CA ASP A 82 -7.36 4.19 -0.49
C ASP A 82 -7.02 5.00 0.78
N GLY A 83 -7.04 6.32 0.70
CA GLY A 83 -6.71 7.22 1.81
C GLY A 83 -5.23 7.15 2.20
N VAL A 84 -4.33 6.86 1.24
CA VAL A 84 -2.89 6.87 1.45
C VAL A 84 -2.32 8.23 1.05
N SER A 85 -1.85 8.98 2.05
CA SER A 85 -1.16 10.25 1.83
C SER A 85 0.32 10.03 1.58
N CYS A 86 0.81 10.50 0.42
CA CYS A 86 2.21 10.45 0.06
C CYS A 86 2.83 11.84 0.21
N ALA A 87 3.84 12.00 1.07
CA ALA A 87 4.67 13.21 1.13
C ALA A 87 5.38 13.46 -0.21
N ASN A 88 5.76 12.38 -0.89
CA ASN A 88 6.30 12.40 -2.24
C ASN A 88 5.82 11.17 -3.00
N ARG A 89 5.36 11.36 -4.24
CA ARG A 89 4.97 10.31 -5.17
C ARG A 89 5.79 10.45 -6.45
N SER A 90 6.30 9.35 -6.96
CA SER A 90 6.88 9.27 -8.29
C SER A 90 6.31 8.09 -9.06
N VAL A 91 5.99 8.30 -10.32
CA VAL A 91 5.51 7.28 -11.24
C VAL A 91 6.47 7.25 -12.43
N SER A 92 7.05 6.10 -12.71
CA SER A 92 7.94 5.88 -13.83
C SER A 92 7.34 4.83 -14.75
N VAL A 93 7.24 5.15 -16.03
CA VAL A 93 6.73 4.25 -17.07
C VAL A 93 7.85 3.93 -18.05
N ASP A 94 8.15 2.65 -18.22
CA ASP A 94 9.00 2.20 -19.30
C ASP A 94 8.20 2.20 -20.60
N THR A 95 8.47 3.19 -21.43
CA THR A 95 7.78 3.40 -22.71
C THR A 95 8.48 2.76 -23.89
N SER A 96 9.52 1.97 -23.70
CA SER A 96 10.31 1.34 -24.77
C SER A 96 9.46 0.45 -25.69
N GLY A 97 8.45 -0.23 -25.11
CA GLY A 97 7.51 -1.06 -25.85
C GLY A 97 6.64 -0.31 -26.87
N PHE A 98 6.51 1.02 -26.76
CA PHE A 98 5.73 1.81 -27.74
C PHE A 98 6.45 1.99 -29.08
N GLY A 99 7.77 1.79 -29.14
CA GLY A 99 8.56 1.79 -30.38
C GLY A 99 8.55 0.48 -31.16
N THR A 100 7.94 -0.59 -30.63
CA THR A 100 7.89 -1.91 -31.27
C THR A 100 6.92 -1.89 -32.47
N GLU A 101 7.25 -2.60 -33.55
CA GLU A 101 6.40 -2.66 -34.76
C GLU A 101 5.01 -3.25 -34.46
N PRO A 102 3.96 -2.78 -35.17
CA PRO A 102 2.61 -3.35 -35.07
C PRO A 102 2.63 -4.86 -35.37
N GLY A 103 1.89 -5.65 -34.60
CA GLY A 103 1.87 -7.11 -34.71
C GLY A 103 2.88 -7.83 -33.82
N GLN A 104 3.82 -7.13 -33.19
CA GLN A 104 4.74 -7.69 -32.20
C GLN A 104 4.23 -7.46 -30.79
N THR A 105 4.43 -8.45 -29.92
CA THR A 105 4.08 -8.32 -28.51
C THR A 105 5.02 -7.31 -27.84
N ALA A 106 4.44 -6.27 -27.23
CA ALA A 106 5.18 -5.26 -26.50
C ALA A 106 4.65 -5.16 -25.07
N LEU A 107 5.52 -4.76 -24.15
CA LEU A 107 5.22 -4.63 -22.72
C LEU A 107 5.43 -3.19 -22.30
N VAL A 108 4.62 -2.75 -21.33
CA VAL A 108 4.83 -1.51 -20.58
C VAL A 108 4.99 -1.86 -19.11
N ALA A 109 6.07 -1.43 -18.50
CA ALA A 109 6.30 -1.59 -17.08
C ALA A 109 6.09 -0.24 -16.38
N VAL A 110 5.39 -0.26 -15.26
CA VAL A 110 5.13 0.92 -14.44
C VAL A 110 5.62 0.66 -13.03
N SER A 111 6.37 1.62 -12.49
CA SER A 111 6.81 1.64 -11.09
C SER A 111 6.21 2.86 -10.40
N VAL A 112 5.48 2.62 -9.31
CA VAL A 112 4.91 3.66 -8.45
C VAL A 112 5.63 3.64 -7.13
N THR A 113 6.23 4.75 -6.74
CA THR A 113 6.83 4.93 -5.42
C THR A 113 6.07 6.00 -4.66
N CYS A 114 5.63 5.66 -3.46
CA CYS A 114 4.97 6.56 -2.51
C CYS A 114 5.76 6.60 -1.21
N ARG A 115 6.15 7.79 -0.78
CA ARG A 115 6.70 8.00 0.56
C ARG A 115 5.56 8.36 1.50
N ALA A 116 5.02 7.34 2.18
CA ALA A 116 3.90 7.49 3.10
C ALA A 116 4.35 8.16 4.41
N GLU A 117 3.50 9.05 4.93
CA GLU A 117 3.68 9.68 6.24
C GLU A 117 3.17 8.74 7.33
N LEU A 118 4.02 8.49 8.33
CA LEU A 118 3.76 7.64 9.48
C LEU A 118 3.91 8.42 10.80
N GLY A 119 4.13 9.75 10.70
CA GLY A 119 4.56 10.60 11.81
C GLY A 119 3.52 10.84 12.92
N ASP A 120 2.24 10.52 12.68
CA ASP A 120 1.15 10.64 13.65
C ASP A 120 1.05 9.45 14.62
N LEU A 121 1.93 8.46 14.47
CA LEU A 121 1.96 7.32 15.38
C LEU A 121 2.99 7.55 16.49
N PRO A 122 2.56 7.54 17.77
CA PRO A 122 3.45 7.74 18.90
C PRO A 122 4.26 6.47 19.21
N VAL A 123 5.00 5.96 18.22
CA VAL A 123 5.87 4.78 18.40
C VAL A 123 7.33 5.25 18.45
N PRO A 124 7.99 5.17 19.62
CA PRO A 124 9.38 5.56 19.76
C PRO A 124 10.30 4.77 18.80
N GLY A 125 11.15 5.48 18.05
CA GLY A 125 12.09 4.85 17.12
C GLY A 125 11.54 4.54 15.73
N MET A 126 10.27 4.84 15.44
CA MET A 126 9.71 4.68 14.09
C MET A 126 10.04 5.89 13.21
N PRO A 127 10.50 5.70 11.97
CA PRO A 127 10.72 6.81 11.05
C PRO A 127 9.38 7.49 10.69
N SER A 128 9.39 8.82 10.62
CA SER A 128 8.19 9.61 10.29
C SER A 128 7.65 9.35 8.88
N THR A 129 8.50 8.85 7.98
CA THR A 129 8.13 8.51 6.61
C THR A 129 8.78 7.21 6.18
N LYS A 130 8.07 6.41 5.35
CA LYS A 130 8.60 5.19 4.74
C LYS A 130 8.23 5.16 3.26
N ALA A 131 9.20 4.81 2.41
CA ALA A 131 8.96 4.59 0.99
C ALA A 131 8.44 3.19 0.73
N PHE A 132 7.38 3.11 -0.07
CA PHE A 132 6.80 1.88 -0.62
C PHE A 132 6.88 1.96 -2.13
N THR A 133 7.26 0.88 -2.79
CA THR A 133 7.36 0.82 -4.26
C THR A 133 6.62 -0.40 -4.76
N GLY A 134 5.64 -0.18 -5.62
CA GLY A 134 4.94 -1.21 -6.37
C GLY A 134 5.38 -1.17 -7.84
N GLN A 135 5.48 -2.34 -8.47
CA GLN A 135 5.82 -2.47 -9.88
C GLN A 135 4.87 -3.43 -10.56
N TYR A 136 4.44 -3.08 -11.77
CA TYR A 136 3.59 -3.94 -12.57
C TYR A 136 3.90 -3.78 -14.06
N THR A 137 3.74 -4.88 -14.81
CA THR A 137 3.94 -4.92 -16.26
C THR A 137 2.64 -5.34 -16.93
N SER A 138 2.25 -4.62 -17.99
CA SER A 138 1.07 -4.92 -18.78
C SER A 138 1.46 -5.09 -20.25
N VAL A 139 0.71 -5.91 -20.98
CA VAL A 139 0.87 -6.09 -22.44
C VAL A 139 0.21 -4.89 -23.14
N ILE A 140 0.94 -4.29 -24.07
CA ILE A 140 0.43 -3.27 -24.98
C ILE A 140 -0.41 -3.95 -26.05
N ASP A 141 -1.57 -3.39 -26.41
CA ASP A 141 -2.42 -3.93 -27.45
C ASP A 141 -1.68 -3.96 -28.80
N THR A 142 -1.56 -5.15 -29.37
CA THR A 142 -0.80 -5.44 -30.60
C THR A 142 -1.45 -4.83 -31.85
N TYR A 143 -2.76 -4.63 -31.83
CA TYR A 143 -3.55 -4.15 -32.98
C TYR A 143 -3.83 -2.65 -32.97
N ARG A 144 -3.28 -1.91 -32.01
CA ARG A 144 -3.50 -0.50 -31.89
C ARG A 144 -2.76 0.27 -32.99
N GLY A 145 -3.50 1.12 -33.72
CA GLY A 145 -2.90 2.09 -34.64
C GLY A 145 -1.97 3.04 -33.84
N ARG A 146 -0.68 2.92 -34.07
CA ARG A 146 0.32 3.84 -33.53
C ARG A 146 0.49 4.94 -34.58
N SER A 147 0.02 6.12 -34.26
CA SER A 147 0.23 7.33 -35.05
C SER A 147 1.13 8.27 -34.30
#